data_b3ce876ddd7dc91a2858d166dd421a70
#
_entry.id   b3ce876ddd7dc91a2858d166dd421a70
#
_cell.length_a   1.000
_cell.length_b   1.000
_cell.length_c   1.000
_cell.angle_alpha   90.00
_cell.angle_beta   90.00
_cell.angle_gamma   90.00
#
_symmetry.space_group_name_H-M   'P 1'
#
loop_
_entity.id
_entity.type
_entity.pdbx_description
1 polymer ?
#
loop_
_entity_poly.entity_id
_entity_poly.type
_entity_poly.pdbx_seq_one_letter_code
_entity_poly.pdbx_strand_id
1 'polypeptide(L)'
;MSIFANKIKCGCCGAWYGAKVWHSTDKYRRVIYRCNKKYAHKGKPCSTRHLTGEEIKQTFVKALNSLVEVKENVIAELRTLIDSICQTEELPEERDKVEQELGVLAERLETLIYENVRVAQDQTAYLKQENEIRALYVEKQEDMEKLDEQIAERESKRNTLETIIQVICGINEEQAEFDEDLWSGLLDYIVVKKDGQIVVVFKGGIESGVGG
;
A
#
# COMPACT_ATOMS: atom_id res chain seq x y z
N MET A 1 -3.05 19.59 -10.80
CA MET A 1 -3.93 19.02 -9.71
C MET A 1 -3.33 19.48 -8.39
N SER A 2 -4.12 19.79 -7.33
CA SER A 2 -3.52 20.21 -6.05
C SER A 2 -2.78 19.04 -5.41
N ILE A 3 -1.59 19.29 -4.84
CA ILE A 3 -0.80 18.27 -4.10
C ILE A 3 -1.56 17.70 -2.88
N PHE A 4 -2.59 18.40 -2.39
CA PHE A 4 -3.44 17.98 -1.28
C PHE A 4 -4.63 17.11 -1.70
N ALA A 5 -4.84 16.87 -3.01
CA ALA A 5 -5.93 16.04 -3.51
C ALA A 5 -5.79 14.60 -3.00
N ASN A 6 -6.89 14.05 -2.45
CA ASN A 6 -6.92 12.69 -1.89
C ASN A 6 -5.87 12.41 -0.79
N LYS A 7 -5.45 13.46 -0.08
CA LYS A 7 -4.48 13.37 1.01
C LYS A 7 -5.07 13.70 2.38
N ILE A 8 -6.34 14.16 2.46
CA ILE A 8 -6.95 14.57 3.73
C ILE A 8 -8.28 13.83 3.91
N LYS A 9 -8.38 13.04 4.96
CA LYS A 9 -9.58 12.28 5.36
C LYS A 9 -10.35 12.99 6.46
N CYS A 10 -11.68 12.89 6.41
CA CYS A 10 -12.56 13.35 7.48
C CYS A 10 -12.67 12.30 8.57
N GLY A 11 -12.20 12.59 9.76
CA GLY A 11 -12.31 11.71 10.94
C GLY A 11 -13.75 11.56 11.47
N CYS A 12 -14.75 12.27 10.88
CA CYS A 12 -16.16 12.12 11.20
C CYS A 12 -16.85 11.06 10.32
N CYS A 13 -16.59 11.06 9.00
CA CYS A 13 -17.34 10.22 8.04
C CYS A 13 -16.43 9.47 7.05
N GLY A 14 -15.10 9.52 7.21
CA GLY A 14 -14.12 8.86 6.34
C GLY A 14 -13.97 9.45 4.93
N ALA A 15 -14.79 10.41 4.53
CA ALA A 15 -14.74 10.99 3.19
C ALA A 15 -13.50 11.87 3.01
N TRP A 16 -13.03 11.96 1.77
CA TRP A 16 -11.93 12.86 1.42
C TRP A 16 -12.34 14.32 1.48
N TYR A 17 -11.39 15.17 1.83
CA TYR A 17 -11.51 16.61 1.69
C TYR A 17 -11.29 17.02 0.22
N GLY A 18 -12.00 18.07 -0.20
CA GLY A 18 -11.84 18.68 -1.50
C GLY A 18 -11.63 20.19 -1.40
N ALA A 19 -10.90 20.72 -2.37
CA ALA A 19 -10.70 22.16 -2.53
C ALA A 19 -12.04 22.85 -2.82
N LYS A 20 -12.30 23.94 -2.13
CA LYS A 20 -13.46 24.82 -2.35
C LYS A 20 -12.98 26.27 -2.38
N VAL A 21 -13.50 27.03 -3.33
CA VAL A 21 -13.23 28.46 -3.38
C VAL A 21 -14.22 29.15 -2.45
N TRP A 22 -13.70 29.93 -1.53
CA TRP A 22 -14.47 30.77 -0.63
C TRP A 22 -14.33 32.23 -1.05
N HIS A 23 -15.41 33.02 -0.96
CA HIS A 23 -15.45 34.40 -1.42
C HIS A 23 -15.01 34.54 -2.90
N SER A 24 -15.62 33.75 -3.79
CA SER A 24 -15.19 33.64 -5.21
C SER A 24 -15.29 34.97 -5.99
N THR A 25 -16.11 35.91 -5.51
CA THR A 25 -16.46 37.17 -6.18
C THR A 25 -15.87 38.42 -5.54
N ASP A 26 -15.10 38.27 -4.45
CA ASP A 26 -14.56 39.43 -3.71
C ASP A 26 -13.05 39.33 -3.46
N LYS A 27 -12.49 40.40 -2.88
CA LYS A 27 -11.05 40.52 -2.54
C LYS A 27 -10.56 39.49 -1.50
N TYR A 28 -11.45 38.80 -0.80
CA TYR A 28 -11.13 37.80 0.20
C TYR A 28 -11.17 36.37 -0.37
N ARG A 29 -11.16 36.26 -1.69
CA ARG A 29 -11.13 34.98 -2.40
C ARG A 29 -9.97 34.11 -1.91
N ARG A 30 -10.29 32.91 -1.40
CA ARG A 30 -9.30 31.93 -0.92
C ARG A 30 -9.76 30.51 -1.19
N VAL A 31 -8.78 29.61 -1.31
CA VAL A 31 -9.03 28.17 -1.39
C VAL A 31 -9.00 27.59 0.01
N ILE A 32 -10.03 26.83 0.35
CA ILE A 32 -10.09 26.03 1.57
C ILE A 32 -10.31 24.57 1.21
N TYR A 33 -9.91 23.68 2.12
CA TYR A 33 -10.13 22.25 2.01
C TYR A 33 -11.14 21.83 3.07
N ARG A 34 -12.21 21.12 2.67
CA ARG A 34 -13.23 20.63 3.57
C ARG A 34 -13.77 19.28 3.14
N CYS A 35 -14.35 18.54 4.07
CA CYS A 35 -15.02 17.27 3.80
C CYS A 35 -16.00 17.38 2.64
N ASN A 36 -15.85 16.55 1.62
CA ASN A 36 -16.73 16.54 0.44
C ASN A 36 -18.18 16.16 0.79
N LYS A 37 -18.37 15.35 1.86
CA LYS A 37 -19.69 14.95 2.36
C LYS A 37 -20.20 15.82 3.51
N LYS A 38 -19.64 17.04 3.73
CA LYS A 38 -20.00 17.89 4.86
C LYS A 38 -21.51 18.12 5.00
N TYR A 39 -22.22 18.27 3.92
CA TYR A 39 -23.64 18.54 3.85
C TYR A 39 -24.48 17.43 3.20
N ALA A 40 -23.87 16.25 2.94
CA ALA A 40 -24.55 15.15 2.25
C ALA A 40 -25.59 14.43 3.13
N HIS A 41 -25.46 14.49 4.46
CA HIS A 41 -26.39 13.86 5.39
C HIS A 41 -27.39 14.89 5.88
N LYS A 42 -28.67 14.74 5.50
CA LYS A 42 -29.78 15.56 6.00
C LYS A 42 -29.84 15.45 7.54
N GLY A 43 -29.64 16.56 8.24
CA GLY A 43 -29.78 16.68 9.68
C GLY A 43 -28.53 16.49 10.54
N LYS A 44 -27.43 15.95 10.04
CA LYS A 44 -26.15 15.84 10.78
C LYS A 44 -24.95 16.10 9.87
N PRO A 45 -24.62 17.38 9.59
CA PRO A 45 -23.41 17.70 8.83
C PRO A 45 -22.14 17.27 9.59
N CYS A 46 -21.07 16.94 8.87
CA CYS A 46 -19.78 16.66 9.49
C CYS A 46 -19.30 17.88 10.27
N SER A 47 -18.91 17.68 11.53
CA SER A 47 -18.45 18.74 12.45
C SER A 47 -16.99 19.14 12.22
N THR A 48 -16.24 18.37 11.42
CA THR A 48 -14.84 18.66 11.15
C THR A 48 -14.64 20.02 10.51
N ARG A 49 -13.60 20.75 10.94
CA ARG A 49 -13.28 22.08 10.44
C ARG A 49 -12.74 22.03 8.98
N HIS A 50 -12.77 23.12 8.29
CA HIS A 50 -12.00 23.30 7.05
C HIS A 50 -10.54 23.64 7.38
N LEU A 51 -9.67 23.43 6.40
CA LEU A 51 -8.25 23.79 6.47
C LEU A 51 -7.89 24.70 5.31
N THR A 52 -6.96 25.59 5.53
CA THR A 52 -6.28 26.33 4.44
C THR A 52 -5.08 25.53 3.95
N GLY A 53 -4.56 25.87 2.76
CA GLY A 53 -3.34 25.24 2.26
C GLY A 53 -2.13 25.47 3.18
N GLU A 54 -2.08 26.65 3.77
CA GLU A 54 -1.02 27.01 4.69
C GLU A 54 -1.08 26.20 6.01
N GLU A 55 -2.28 26.03 6.58
CA GLU A 55 -2.45 25.18 7.76
C GLU A 55 -2.06 23.72 7.50
N ILE A 56 -2.35 23.21 6.29
CA ILE A 56 -1.96 21.84 5.90
C ILE A 56 -0.43 21.73 5.87
N LYS A 57 0.25 22.68 5.22
CA LYS A 57 1.71 22.71 5.13
C LYS A 57 2.37 22.78 6.51
N GLN A 58 1.94 23.71 7.35
CA GLN A 58 2.47 23.87 8.71
C GLN A 58 2.21 22.63 9.58
N THR A 59 1.05 22.00 9.43
CA THR A 59 0.73 20.76 10.15
C THR A 59 1.69 19.64 9.76
N PHE A 60 1.96 19.51 8.46
CA PHE A 60 2.92 18.51 7.97
C PHE A 60 4.33 18.77 8.50
N VAL A 61 4.82 20.02 8.44
CA VAL A 61 6.15 20.38 8.94
C VAL A 61 6.28 20.06 10.44
N LYS A 62 5.27 20.41 11.25
CA LYS A 62 5.26 20.07 12.68
C LYS A 62 5.31 18.58 12.93
N ALA A 63 4.50 17.81 12.20
CA ALA A 63 4.49 16.36 12.33
C ALA A 63 5.82 15.73 11.88
N LEU A 64 6.42 16.28 10.83
CA LEU A 64 7.72 15.84 10.33
C LEU A 64 8.84 16.11 11.37
N ASN A 65 8.84 17.28 12.00
CA ASN A 65 9.82 17.59 13.02
C ASN A 65 9.66 16.68 14.26
N SER A 66 8.42 16.40 14.67
CA SER A 66 8.18 15.40 15.73
C SER A 66 8.66 14.00 15.34
N LEU A 67 8.57 13.64 14.06
CA LEU A 67 9.13 12.37 13.56
C LEU A 67 10.66 12.38 13.64
N VAL A 68 11.31 13.50 13.28
CA VAL A 68 12.78 13.65 13.32
C VAL A 68 13.32 13.52 14.75
N GLU A 69 12.61 14.03 15.76
CA GLU A 69 12.98 13.88 17.18
C GLU A 69 13.09 12.42 17.62
N VAL A 70 12.28 11.52 17.05
CA VAL A 70 12.21 10.10 17.40
C VAL A 70 12.68 9.17 16.28
N LYS A 71 13.36 9.70 15.26
CA LYS A 71 13.67 9.00 14.02
C LYS A 71 14.39 7.66 14.21
N GLU A 72 15.32 7.57 15.17
CA GLU A 72 16.09 6.36 15.41
C GLU A 72 15.18 5.21 15.89
N ASN A 73 14.22 5.51 16.76
CA ASN A 73 13.24 4.53 17.22
C ASN A 73 12.33 4.06 16.06
N VAL A 74 11.86 5.03 15.26
CA VAL A 74 11.01 4.74 14.09
C VAL A 74 11.75 3.86 13.08
N ILE A 75 13.03 4.17 12.79
CA ILE A 75 13.86 3.35 11.90
C ILE A 75 14.03 1.93 12.45
N ALA A 76 14.25 1.79 13.77
CA ALA A 76 14.37 0.48 14.40
C ALA A 76 13.07 -0.34 14.30
N GLU A 77 11.92 0.29 14.52
CA GLU A 77 10.60 -0.35 14.35
C GLU A 77 10.34 -0.78 12.90
N LEU A 78 10.65 0.10 11.92
CA LEU A 78 10.51 -0.23 10.50
C LEU A 78 11.43 -1.38 10.08
N ARG A 79 12.66 -1.44 10.59
CA ARG A 79 13.57 -2.57 10.34
C ARG A 79 13.01 -3.88 10.92
N THR A 80 12.50 -3.84 12.14
CA THR A 80 11.84 -4.99 12.76
C THR A 80 10.66 -5.48 11.93
N LEU A 81 9.88 -4.56 11.37
CA LEU A 81 8.77 -4.89 10.47
C LEU A 81 9.27 -5.53 9.16
N ILE A 82 10.33 -5.00 8.57
CA ILE A 82 10.98 -5.59 7.38
C ILE A 82 11.44 -7.02 7.70
N ASP A 83 12.14 -7.22 8.81
CA ASP A 83 12.61 -8.54 9.22
C ASP A 83 11.44 -9.52 9.39
N SER A 84 10.31 -9.09 9.98
CA SER A 84 9.12 -9.92 10.11
C SER A 84 8.47 -10.29 8.77
N ILE A 85 8.53 -9.41 7.78
CA ILE A 85 8.05 -9.67 6.41
C ILE A 85 8.99 -10.64 5.68
N CYS A 86 10.30 -10.55 5.94
CA CYS A 86 11.34 -11.37 5.30
C CYS A 86 11.53 -12.74 5.96
N GLN A 87 11.14 -12.91 7.24
CA GLN A 87 11.29 -14.19 7.97
C GLN A 87 10.46 -15.35 7.39
N THR A 88 9.71 -15.14 6.34
CA THR A 88 9.00 -16.21 5.62
C THR A 88 9.84 -16.70 4.44
N GLU A 89 10.95 -17.37 4.74
CA GLU A 89 11.72 -18.18 3.77
C GLU A 89 10.87 -19.34 3.20
N GLU A 90 9.73 -19.63 3.85
CA GLU A 90 8.81 -20.69 3.47
C GLU A 90 8.21 -20.51 2.05
N LEU A 91 7.87 -19.28 1.63
CA LEU A 91 7.23 -19.07 0.32
C LEU A 91 8.14 -19.37 -0.88
N PRO A 92 9.42 -18.91 -0.91
CA PRO A 92 10.34 -19.29 -1.98
C PRO A 92 10.58 -20.81 -2.01
N GLU A 93 10.73 -21.46 -0.85
CA GLU A 93 10.90 -22.91 -0.77
C GLU A 93 9.66 -23.67 -1.25
N GLU A 94 8.47 -23.18 -0.93
CA GLU A 94 7.21 -23.76 -1.38
C GLU A 94 7.03 -23.57 -2.90
N ARG A 95 7.37 -22.40 -3.42
CA ARG A 95 7.38 -22.11 -4.86
C ARG A 95 8.32 -23.07 -5.62
N ASP A 96 9.53 -23.26 -5.10
CA ASP A 96 10.51 -24.17 -5.73
C ASP A 96 10.03 -25.63 -5.71
N LYS A 97 9.32 -26.07 -4.67
CA LYS A 97 8.66 -27.38 -4.64
C LYS A 97 7.58 -27.53 -5.71
N VAL A 98 6.72 -26.51 -5.83
CA VAL A 98 5.65 -26.53 -6.87
C VAL A 98 6.27 -26.51 -8.27
N GLU A 99 7.35 -25.77 -8.51
CA GLU A 99 8.07 -25.77 -9.78
C GLU A 99 8.64 -27.15 -10.12
N GLN A 100 9.21 -27.86 -9.14
CA GLN A 100 9.69 -29.23 -9.30
C GLN A 100 8.54 -30.20 -9.62
N GLU A 101 7.39 -30.07 -8.94
CA GLU A 101 6.20 -30.88 -9.20
C GLU A 101 5.65 -30.65 -10.62
N LEU A 102 5.64 -29.40 -11.10
CA LEU A 102 5.28 -29.06 -12.47
C LEU A 102 6.23 -29.72 -13.48
N GLY A 103 7.55 -29.71 -13.21
CA GLY A 103 8.53 -30.38 -14.02
C GLY A 103 8.27 -31.88 -14.15
N VAL A 104 7.98 -32.55 -13.04
CA VAL A 104 7.65 -33.99 -13.01
C VAL A 104 6.36 -34.29 -13.78
N LEU A 105 5.33 -33.45 -13.66
CA LEU A 105 4.08 -33.61 -14.41
C LEU A 105 4.27 -33.42 -15.90
N ALA A 106 5.11 -32.46 -16.32
CA ALA A 106 5.45 -32.24 -17.71
C ALA A 106 6.17 -33.45 -18.34
N GLU A 107 7.22 -33.97 -17.68
CA GLU A 107 7.95 -35.16 -18.11
C GLU A 107 7.02 -36.38 -18.21
N ARG A 108 6.11 -36.53 -17.26
CA ARG A 108 5.14 -37.63 -17.23
C ARG A 108 4.16 -37.53 -18.41
N LEU A 109 3.72 -36.32 -18.74
CA LEU A 109 2.82 -36.10 -19.89
C LEU A 109 3.57 -36.37 -21.20
N GLU A 110 4.82 -35.91 -21.33
CA GLU A 110 5.64 -36.21 -22.51
C GLU A 110 5.86 -37.72 -22.72
N THR A 111 6.17 -38.42 -21.64
CA THR A 111 6.32 -39.91 -21.69
C THR A 111 5.05 -40.60 -22.14
N LEU A 112 3.92 -40.20 -21.56
CA LEU A 112 2.60 -40.76 -21.91
C LEU A 112 2.25 -40.56 -23.40
N ILE A 113 2.53 -39.35 -23.92
CA ILE A 113 2.31 -39.03 -25.33
C ILE A 113 3.25 -39.85 -26.23
N TYR A 114 4.54 -39.95 -25.86
CA TYR A 114 5.53 -40.69 -26.60
C TYR A 114 5.18 -42.19 -26.70
N GLU A 115 4.74 -42.81 -25.62
CA GLU A 115 4.32 -44.20 -25.57
C GLU A 115 3.08 -44.45 -26.41
N ASN A 116 2.10 -43.54 -26.38
CA ASN A 116 0.88 -43.67 -27.17
C ASN A 116 1.14 -43.62 -28.70
N VAL A 117 2.18 -42.93 -29.13
CA VAL A 117 2.55 -42.89 -30.55
C VAL A 117 3.24 -44.16 -30.99
N ARG A 118 3.92 -44.89 -30.12
CA ARG A 118 4.75 -46.05 -30.45
C ARG A 118 4.08 -47.39 -30.26
N VAL A 119 3.13 -47.48 -29.36
CA VAL A 119 2.46 -48.73 -29.00
C VAL A 119 0.95 -48.52 -29.07
N ALA A 120 0.24 -49.45 -29.74
CA ALA A 120 -1.23 -49.44 -29.78
C ALA A 120 -1.77 -49.59 -28.34
N GLN A 121 -2.42 -48.56 -27.81
CA GLN A 121 -3.01 -48.53 -26.47
C GLN A 121 -4.53 -48.39 -26.54
N ASP A 122 -5.19 -48.73 -25.43
CA ASP A 122 -6.59 -48.36 -25.23
C ASP A 122 -6.72 -46.84 -25.15
N GLN A 123 -7.30 -46.23 -26.18
CA GLN A 123 -7.44 -44.77 -26.29
C GLN A 123 -8.31 -44.18 -25.18
N THR A 124 -9.25 -44.92 -24.62
CA THR A 124 -10.09 -44.48 -23.51
C THR A 124 -9.25 -44.35 -22.23
N ALA A 125 -8.41 -45.33 -21.94
CA ALA A 125 -7.50 -45.31 -20.81
C ALA A 125 -6.43 -44.23 -20.96
N TYR A 126 -5.88 -44.05 -22.18
CA TYR A 126 -4.90 -43.00 -22.49
C TYR A 126 -5.49 -41.61 -22.24
N LEU A 127 -6.66 -41.29 -22.82
CA LEU A 127 -7.31 -40.00 -22.67
C LEU A 127 -7.66 -39.68 -21.20
N LYS A 128 -8.05 -40.70 -20.44
CA LYS A 128 -8.30 -40.53 -19.01
C LYS A 128 -7.03 -40.11 -18.26
N GLN A 129 -5.91 -40.81 -18.47
CA GLN A 129 -4.63 -40.49 -17.82
C GLN A 129 -4.11 -39.13 -18.28
N GLU A 130 -4.18 -38.79 -19.55
CA GLU A 130 -3.78 -37.50 -20.08
C GLU A 130 -4.56 -36.36 -19.42
N ASN A 131 -5.88 -36.48 -19.33
CA ASN A 131 -6.74 -35.49 -18.70
C ASN A 131 -6.46 -35.33 -17.20
N GLU A 132 -6.19 -36.44 -16.47
CA GLU A 132 -5.82 -36.39 -15.06
C GLU A 132 -4.50 -35.64 -14.86
N ILE A 133 -3.46 -35.91 -15.66
CA ILE A 133 -2.17 -35.22 -15.56
C ILE A 133 -2.32 -33.74 -15.92
N ARG A 134 -3.07 -33.41 -16.97
CA ARG A 134 -3.33 -32.03 -17.36
C ARG A 134 -4.09 -31.24 -16.28
N ALA A 135 -5.07 -31.86 -15.65
CA ALA A 135 -5.82 -31.24 -14.56
C ALA A 135 -4.91 -30.91 -13.37
N LEU A 136 -4.05 -31.84 -12.96
CA LEU A 136 -3.06 -31.61 -11.90
C LEU A 136 -2.06 -30.54 -12.29
N TYR A 137 -1.61 -30.51 -13.54
CA TYR A 137 -0.70 -29.48 -14.03
C TYR A 137 -1.30 -28.08 -13.94
N VAL A 138 -2.57 -27.92 -14.36
CA VAL A 138 -3.28 -26.65 -14.26
C VAL A 138 -3.46 -26.23 -12.81
N GLU A 139 -3.85 -27.13 -11.91
CA GLU A 139 -3.97 -26.85 -10.48
C GLU A 139 -2.64 -26.35 -9.90
N LYS A 140 -1.52 -27.00 -10.22
CA LYS A 140 -0.19 -26.59 -9.77
C LYS A 140 0.29 -25.27 -10.37
N GLN A 141 -0.10 -24.96 -11.61
CA GLN A 141 0.15 -23.65 -12.19
C GLN A 141 -0.58 -22.54 -11.44
N GLU A 142 -1.84 -22.75 -11.09
CA GLU A 142 -2.61 -21.78 -10.30
C GLU A 142 -2.00 -21.58 -8.89
N ASP A 143 -1.47 -22.62 -8.27
CA ASP A 143 -0.79 -22.52 -6.98
C ASP A 143 0.53 -21.74 -7.09
N MET A 144 1.29 -21.98 -8.16
CA MET A 144 2.52 -21.22 -8.45
C MET A 144 2.24 -19.74 -8.68
N GLU A 145 1.21 -19.38 -9.46
CA GLU A 145 0.80 -18.00 -9.67
C GLU A 145 0.44 -17.30 -8.36
N LYS A 146 -0.29 -17.97 -7.45
CA LYS A 146 -0.63 -17.42 -6.13
C LYS A 146 0.61 -17.18 -5.27
N LEU A 147 1.59 -18.09 -5.31
CA LEU A 147 2.85 -17.94 -4.58
C LEU A 147 3.69 -16.79 -5.15
N ASP A 148 3.78 -16.66 -6.47
CA ASP A 148 4.48 -15.56 -7.13
C ASP A 148 3.84 -14.20 -6.79
N GLU A 149 2.50 -14.11 -6.76
CA GLU A 149 1.78 -12.89 -6.32
C GLU A 149 2.09 -12.53 -4.87
N GLN A 150 2.10 -13.52 -3.97
CA GLN A 150 2.42 -13.29 -2.54
C GLN A 150 3.87 -12.84 -2.35
N ILE A 151 4.81 -13.43 -3.06
CA ILE A 151 6.23 -13.05 -3.03
C ILE A 151 6.38 -11.61 -3.53
N ALA A 152 5.80 -11.28 -4.68
CA ALA A 152 5.85 -9.94 -5.27
C ALA A 152 5.22 -8.87 -4.35
N GLU A 153 4.11 -9.18 -3.69
CA GLU A 153 3.47 -8.28 -2.73
C GLU A 153 4.39 -7.99 -1.53
N ARG A 154 5.06 -9.02 -0.99
CA ARG A 154 6.01 -8.87 0.13
C ARG A 154 7.23 -8.05 -0.26
N GLU A 155 7.82 -8.33 -1.41
CA GLU A 155 8.95 -7.56 -1.94
C GLU A 155 8.58 -6.10 -2.16
N SER A 156 7.40 -5.83 -2.70
CA SER A 156 6.88 -4.48 -2.88
C SER A 156 6.72 -3.73 -1.54
N LYS A 157 6.19 -4.40 -0.52
CA LYS A 157 6.08 -3.84 0.84
C LYS A 157 7.46 -3.55 1.43
N ARG A 158 8.39 -4.49 1.33
CA ARG A 158 9.77 -4.32 1.79
C ARG A 158 10.43 -3.12 1.14
N ASN A 159 10.42 -3.04 -0.19
CA ASN A 159 11.02 -1.95 -0.94
C ASN A 159 10.42 -0.59 -0.56
N THR A 160 9.11 -0.56 -0.29
CA THR A 160 8.43 0.64 0.20
C THR A 160 8.97 1.07 1.55
N LEU A 161 9.10 0.15 2.51
CA LEU A 161 9.62 0.44 3.85
C LEU A 161 11.09 0.85 3.82
N GLU A 162 11.92 0.19 3.02
CA GLU A 162 13.32 0.56 2.82
C GLU A 162 13.46 1.98 2.25
N THR A 163 12.61 2.34 1.28
CA THR A 163 12.56 3.70 0.72
C THR A 163 12.20 4.73 1.78
N ILE A 164 11.22 4.43 2.65
CA ILE A 164 10.82 5.31 3.75
C ILE A 164 12.00 5.51 4.71
N ILE A 165 12.69 4.44 5.09
CA ILE A 165 13.89 4.51 5.94
C ILE A 165 14.95 5.41 5.32
N GLN A 166 15.23 5.27 4.02
CA GLN A 166 16.20 6.10 3.33
C GLN A 166 15.83 7.59 3.37
N VAL A 167 14.55 7.92 3.13
CA VAL A 167 14.06 9.31 3.19
C VAL A 167 14.20 9.86 4.60
N ILE A 168 13.79 9.11 5.65
CA ILE A 168 13.90 9.53 7.04
C ILE A 168 15.39 9.72 7.45
N CYS A 169 16.28 8.80 7.04
CA CYS A 169 17.73 8.93 7.30
C CYS A 169 18.33 10.19 6.67
N GLY A 170 17.82 10.60 5.50
CA GLY A 170 18.29 11.80 4.80
C GLY A 170 17.89 13.12 5.47
N ILE A 171 16.94 13.10 6.40
CA ILE A 171 16.51 14.31 7.14
C ILE A 171 17.46 14.51 8.34
N ASN A 172 18.38 15.45 8.22
CA ASN A 172 19.40 15.68 9.25
C ASN A 172 19.05 16.81 10.22
N GLU A 173 18.14 17.70 9.84
CA GLU A 173 17.77 18.90 10.61
C GLU A 173 16.25 19.08 10.61
N GLU A 174 15.76 19.83 11.60
CA GLU A 174 14.36 20.27 11.63
C GLU A 174 14.03 21.09 10.37
N GLN A 175 12.86 20.81 9.80
CA GLN A 175 12.38 21.53 8.64
C GLN A 175 11.69 22.84 9.08
N ALA A 176 12.17 23.97 8.57
CA ALA A 176 11.54 25.28 8.79
C ALA A 176 10.37 25.52 7.82
N GLU A 177 10.47 24.97 6.61
CA GLU A 177 9.53 25.22 5.53
C GLU A 177 8.98 23.90 4.96
N PHE A 178 7.86 24.01 4.25
CA PHE A 178 7.23 22.89 3.59
C PHE A 178 8.00 22.48 2.32
N ASP A 179 8.32 21.19 2.25
CA ASP A 179 8.98 20.56 1.11
C ASP A 179 8.01 19.59 0.41
N GLU A 180 7.83 19.74 -0.92
CA GLU A 180 6.92 18.91 -1.71
C GLU A 180 7.44 17.48 -1.92
N ASP A 181 8.75 17.29 -1.96
CA ASP A 181 9.36 15.97 -2.14
C ASP A 181 9.22 15.14 -0.86
N LEU A 182 9.47 15.76 0.31
CA LEU A 182 9.20 15.13 1.60
C LEU A 182 7.70 14.84 1.81
N TRP A 183 6.82 15.77 1.41
CA TRP A 183 5.38 15.54 1.41
C TRP A 183 5.01 14.31 0.58
N SER A 184 5.46 14.24 -0.66
CA SER A 184 5.15 13.16 -1.59
C SER A 184 5.81 11.83 -1.21
N GLY A 185 7.03 11.90 -0.68
CA GLY A 185 7.83 10.76 -0.25
C GLY A 185 7.29 10.09 1.01
N LEU A 186 6.90 10.88 2.01
CA LEU A 186 6.58 10.39 3.35
C LEU A 186 5.09 10.35 3.67
N LEU A 187 4.28 11.31 3.19
CA LEU A 187 2.87 11.38 3.57
C LEU A 187 2.03 10.29 2.90
N ASP A 188 1.29 9.53 3.71
CA ASP A 188 0.17 8.74 3.23
C ASP A 188 -1.10 9.61 3.19
N TYR A 189 -1.63 10.02 4.34
CA TYR A 189 -2.77 10.94 4.44
C TYR A 189 -2.81 11.68 5.79
N ILE A 190 -3.68 12.68 5.86
CA ILE A 190 -3.99 13.42 7.08
C ILE A 190 -5.42 13.13 7.50
N VAL A 191 -5.68 13.00 8.80
CA VAL A 191 -7.02 12.85 9.38
C VAL A 191 -7.38 14.07 10.19
N VAL A 192 -8.48 14.74 9.85
CA VAL A 192 -9.04 15.86 10.62
C VAL A 192 -10.12 15.31 11.56
N LYS A 193 -9.87 15.30 12.86
CA LYS A 193 -10.80 14.82 13.88
C LYS A 193 -11.89 15.85 14.21
N LYS A 194 -12.95 15.41 14.92
CA LYS A 194 -14.09 16.26 15.32
C LYS A 194 -13.69 17.33 16.35
N ASP A 195 -12.76 17.01 17.21
CA ASP A 195 -12.21 17.88 18.27
C ASP A 195 -11.23 18.93 17.75
N GLY A 196 -10.95 18.93 16.45
CA GLY A 196 -10.00 19.82 15.80
C GLY A 196 -8.58 19.29 15.75
N GLN A 197 -8.27 18.19 16.43
CA GLN A 197 -6.98 17.53 16.33
C GLN A 197 -6.73 17.05 14.88
N ILE A 198 -5.50 17.16 14.44
CA ILE A 198 -5.05 16.65 13.14
C ILE A 198 -4.02 15.55 13.38
N VAL A 199 -4.23 14.41 12.75
CA VAL A 199 -3.27 13.30 12.76
C VAL A 199 -2.67 13.19 11.37
N VAL A 200 -1.36 13.26 11.29
CA VAL A 200 -0.59 13.01 10.07
C VAL A 200 -0.18 11.55 10.08
N VAL A 201 -0.58 10.82 9.05
CA VAL A 201 -0.22 9.42 8.85
C VAL A 201 0.83 9.36 7.76
N PHE A 202 2.03 8.98 8.13
CA PHE A 202 3.11 8.74 7.20
C PHE A 202 3.01 7.34 6.60
N LYS A 203 3.63 7.13 5.45
CA LYS A 203 3.78 5.81 4.85
C LYS A 203 4.46 4.87 5.85
N GLY A 204 4.11 3.57 5.83
CA GLY A 204 4.56 2.63 6.87
C GLY A 204 3.73 2.64 8.16
N GLY A 205 2.63 3.44 8.19
CA GLY A 205 1.68 3.44 9.31
C GLY A 205 2.12 4.26 10.53
N ILE A 206 3.15 5.11 10.38
CA ILE A 206 3.64 5.98 11.45
C ILE A 206 2.67 7.15 11.62
N GLU A 207 2.16 7.37 12.83
CA GLU A 207 1.23 8.45 13.15
C GLU A 207 1.88 9.54 14.01
N SER A 208 1.65 10.80 13.64
CA SER A 208 2.00 11.96 14.45
C SER A 208 0.76 12.82 14.67
N GLY A 209 0.39 13.02 15.93
CA GLY A 209 -0.71 13.90 16.33
C GLY A 209 -0.23 15.34 16.49
N VAL A 210 -0.82 16.27 15.73
CA VAL A 210 -0.56 17.70 15.87
C VAL A 210 -1.79 18.32 16.53
N GLY A 211 -1.61 18.87 17.72
CA GLY A 211 -2.66 19.63 18.41
C GLY A 211 -3.13 20.82 17.56
N GLY A 212 -4.44 21.05 17.55
CA GLY A 212 -5.06 22.19 16.88
C GLY A 212 -4.92 23.48 17.66
#